data_1fe07fcc6cab4dcabd97a11a20540aed
#
_entry.id   1fe07fcc6cab4dcabd97a11a20540aed
#
_cell.length_a   1.000
_cell.length_b   1.000
_cell.length_c   1.000
_cell.angle_alpha   90.00
_cell.angle_beta   90.00
_cell.angle_gamma   90.00
#
_symmetry.space_group_name_H-M   'P 1'
#
loop_
_entity.id
_entity.type
_entity.pdbx_description
1 polymer ?
#
loop_
_entity_poly.entity_id
_entity_poly.type
_entity_poly.pdbx_seq_one_letter_code
_entity_poly.pdbx_strand_id
1 'polypeptide(L)'
;LEDVKKYIYTGAKKAILSLKNNQELIKEASERFGSENISILLDTDIEKLSCNKGLYSLVISDKVIATDDEVLLTNCNDVYNLTPDNSLYGVSSDIFNENFDFMELKHKLKESGLAVNTFETDMKFSDFKTNSDGMIPVIVQDYKTSQVLMLAYMNEEAFNLTIKTGRMTYFSRSRNELWVKGETSGHYQFVKELSMDCDLDTMLAKVRQIGVPCHTGADTCFFNNLVKKEYDNTNPIKVFEDVYNVILDRKKNPKEGSYTNYLFDKGIDKILKKVGEEATEIVIAAKNPDPQEVKYEISDFLYHVMVLMAEKGVTWKEITKELSRR
;
A
#
# COMPACT_ATOMS: atom_id res chain seq x y z
N LEU A 1 33.78 10.38 -8.18
CA LEU A 1 32.91 11.54 -7.91
C LEU A 1 32.01 11.91 -9.09
N GLU A 2 32.52 11.92 -10.33
CA GLU A 2 31.72 12.26 -11.51
C GLU A 2 30.56 11.26 -11.75
N ASP A 3 30.73 10.00 -11.47
CA ASP A 3 29.66 9.01 -11.58
C ASP A 3 28.60 9.21 -10.49
N VAL A 4 29.00 9.53 -9.26
CA VAL A 4 28.07 9.91 -8.17
C VAL A 4 27.20 11.09 -8.61
N LYS A 5 27.83 12.13 -9.19
CA LYS A 5 27.15 13.30 -9.74
C LYS A 5 26.11 12.93 -10.80
N LYS A 6 26.47 12.06 -11.76
CA LYS A 6 25.54 11.60 -12.79
C LYS A 6 24.31 10.94 -12.19
N TYR A 7 24.48 10.01 -11.25
CA TYR A 7 23.38 9.30 -10.62
C TYR A 7 22.46 10.24 -9.84
N ILE A 8 23.01 11.12 -9.00
CA ILE A 8 22.21 12.07 -8.23
C ILE A 8 21.43 13.03 -9.16
N TYR A 9 22.10 13.59 -10.19
CA TYR A 9 21.45 14.53 -11.11
C TYR A 9 20.45 13.89 -12.07
N THR A 10 20.48 12.58 -12.25
CA THR A 10 19.44 11.84 -13.00
C THR A 10 18.25 11.43 -12.13
N GLY A 11 18.21 11.83 -10.86
CA GLY A 11 17.08 11.62 -9.95
C GLY A 11 17.21 10.43 -9.02
N ALA A 12 18.39 9.82 -8.90
CA ALA A 12 18.64 8.82 -7.87
C ALA A 12 18.56 9.45 -6.47
N LYS A 13 17.79 8.85 -5.57
CA LYS A 13 17.63 9.34 -4.19
C LYS A 13 18.89 9.20 -3.36
N LYS A 14 19.67 8.15 -3.61
CA LYS A 14 20.93 7.87 -2.91
C LYS A 14 21.94 7.25 -3.87
N ALA A 15 23.21 7.60 -3.68
CA ALA A 15 24.33 6.92 -4.31
C ALA A 15 24.92 5.90 -3.33
N ILE A 16 25.16 4.67 -3.80
CA ILE A 16 25.77 3.61 -3.00
C ILE A 16 27.25 3.55 -3.31
N LEU A 17 28.09 3.74 -2.29
CA LEU A 17 29.54 3.68 -2.40
C LEU A 17 30.08 2.45 -1.65
N SER A 18 30.98 1.71 -2.29
CA SER A 18 31.69 0.58 -1.64
C SER A 18 32.61 1.11 -0.54
N LEU A 19 32.61 0.47 0.62
CA LEU A 19 33.52 0.81 1.72
C LEU A 19 35.01 0.45 1.42
N LYS A 20 35.25 -0.36 0.36
CA LYS A 20 36.60 -0.58 -0.18
C LYS A 20 37.14 0.62 -0.91
N ASN A 21 36.30 1.55 -1.34
CA ASN A 21 36.74 2.77 -1.99
C ASN A 21 37.58 3.63 -1.06
N ASN A 22 38.33 4.55 -1.68
CA ASN A 22 39.09 5.53 -0.94
C ASN A 22 38.17 6.37 -0.04
N GLN A 23 38.47 6.49 1.23
CA GLN A 23 37.79 7.29 2.22
C GLN A 23 37.60 8.75 1.76
N GLU A 24 38.57 9.27 1.02
CA GLU A 24 38.53 10.63 0.47
C GLU A 24 37.34 10.79 -0.52
N LEU A 25 37.07 9.80 -1.37
CA LEU A 25 35.94 9.82 -2.27
C LEU A 25 34.59 9.84 -1.51
N ILE A 26 34.48 9.07 -0.43
CA ILE A 26 33.28 9.04 0.40
C ILE A 26 33.06 10.41 1.04
N LYS A 27 34.12 11.01 1.58
CA LYS A 27 34.11 12.34 2.18
C LYS A 27 33.72 13.42 1.17
N GLU A 28 34.39 13.47 0.02
CA GLU A 28 34.06 14.43 -1.05
C GLU A 28 32.62 14.28 -1.55
N ALA A 29 32.11 13.06 -1.69
CA ALA A 29 30.74 12.81 -2.11
C ALA A 29 29.73 13.31 -1.06
N SER A 30 30.01 13.04 0.22
CA SER A 30 29.18 13.50 1.34
C SER A 30 29.16 15.03 1.47
N GLU A 31 30.32 15.68 1.37
CA GLU A 31 30.42 17.14 1.43
C GLU A 31 29.71 17.84 0.26
N ARG A 32 29.71 17.22 -0.93
CA ARG A 32 29.15 17.82 -2.14
C ARG A 32 27.65 17.57 -2.29
N PHE A 33 27.15 16.40 -1.90
CA PHE A 33 25.78 15.96 -2.18
C PHE A 33 24.93 15.78 -0.91
N GLY A 34 25.51 15.90 0.28
CA GLY A 34 24.87 15.64 1.56
C GLY A 34 24.98 14.17 1.99
N SER A 35 25.24 13.91 3.26
CA SER A 35 25.34 12.57 3.81
C SER A 35 24.03 11.77 3.70
N GLU A 36 22.90 12.46 3.72
CA GLU A 36 21.56 11.87 3.54
C GLU A 36 21.36 11.23 2.17
N ASN A 37 22.15 11.64 1.16
CA ASN A 37 22.11 11.12 -0.20
C ASN A 37 23.17 10.06 -0.48
N ILE A 38 23.97 9.70 0.54
CA ILE A 38 25.01 8.67 0.43
C ILE A 38 24.65 7.45 1.27
N SER A 39 24.83 6.27 0.69
CA SER A 39 24.77 4.98 1.38
C SER A 39 26.07 4.23 1.19
N ILE A 40 26.45 3.42 2.18
CA ILE A 40 27.69 2.64 2.13
C ILE A 40 27.37 1.16 1.98
N LEU A 41 27.98 0.51 1.00
CA LEU A 41 28.02 -0.95 0.89
C LEU A 41 29.16 -1.49 1.75
N LEU A 42 28.81 -2.29 2.76
CA LEU A 42 29.77 -2.97 3.64
C LEU A 42 30.31 -4.23 2.94
N ASP A 43 31.34 -4.07 2.19
CA ASP A 43 32.03 -5.13 1.42
C ASP A 43 33.48 -5.37 1.92
N THR A 44 33.78 -4.91 3.13
CA THR A 44 35.06 -5.05 3.84
C THR A 44 34.84 -5.10 5.36
N ASP A 45 35.91 -4.92 6.17
CA ASP A 45 35.83 -5.00 7.61
C ASP A 45 34.95 -3.89 8.21
N ILE A 46 34.09 -4.29 9.17
CA ILE A 46 33.16 -3.39 9.86
C ILE A 46 33.84 -2.23 10.58
N GLU A 47 35.07 -2.42 11.03
CA GLU A 47 35.86 -1.38 11.72
C GLU A 47 36.00 -0.11 10.89
N LYS A 48 35.99 -0.23 9.55
CA LYS A 48 36.05 0.91 8.65
C LYS A 48 34.81 1.79 8.65
N LEU A 49 33.68 1.29 9.15
CA LEU A 49 32.48 2.13 9.30
C LEU A 49 32.72 3.28 10.27
N SER A 50 33.38 3.01 11.38
CA SER A 50 33.65 4.03 12.41
C SER A 50 34.46 5.21 11.88
N CYS A 51 35.39 4.97 10.94
CA CYS A 51 36.19 6.00 10.29
C CYS A 51 35.40 6.91 9.33
N ASN A 52 34.21 6.46 8.91
CA ASN A 52 33.34 7.17 7.96
C ASN A 52 32.01 7.64 8.61
N LYS A 53 31.90 7.56 9.94
CA LYS A 53 30.68 7.95 10.67
C LYS A 53 30.27 9.40 10.37
N GLY A 54 29.00 9.61 10.03
CA GLY A 54 28.46 10.91 9.66
C GLY A 54 28.61 11.29 8.19
N LEU A 55 29.32 10.49 7.38
CA LEU A 55 29.47 10.72 5.93
C LEU A 55 28.41 10.01 5.08
N TYR A 56 27.53 9.25 5.70
CA TYR A 56 26.45 8.48 5.06
C TYR A 56 25.23 8.40 5.99
N SER A 57 24.10 7.97 5.45
CA SER A 57 22.85 7.82 6.20
C SER A 57 22.35 6.38 6.27
N LEU A 58 22.96 5.45 5.54
CA LEU A 58 22.51 4.06 5.48
C LEU A 58 23.70 3.13 5.16
N VAL A 59 23.79 2.02 5.88
CA VAL A 59 24.71 0.92 5.60
C VAL A 59 23.94 -0.19 4.87
N ILE A 60 24.52 -0.72 3.80
CA ILE A 60 24.01 -1.89 3.09
C ILE A 60 24.95 -3.06 3.38
N SER A 61 24.40 -4.13 3.94
CA SER A 61 25.16 -5.32 4.36
C SER A 61 24.44 -6.61 3.96
N ASP A 62 25.19 -7.64 3.65
CA ASP A 62 24.69 -9.01 3.44
C ASP A 62 24.66 -9.84 4.73
N LYS A 63 25.07 -9.25 5.86
CA LYS A 63 25.12 -9.89 7.18
C LYS A 63 24.52 -9.00 8.25
N VAL A 64 23.97 -9.63 9.28
CA VAL A 64 23.60 -8.93 10.51
C VAL A 64 24.87 -8.39 11.18
N ILE A 65 24.89 -7.09 11.44
CA ILE A 65 26.03 -6.40 12.06
C ILE A 65 25.58 -5.64 13.30
N ALA A 66 26.47 -5.56 14.28
CA ALA A 66 26.28 -4.71 15.46
C ALA A 66 26.78 -3.30 15.15
N THR A 67 25.86 -2.37 14.95
CA THR A 67 26.14 -0.94 14.72
C THR A 67 24.95 -0.09 15.15
N ASP A 68 25.22 1.17 15.49
CA ASP A 68 24.19 2.17 15.76
C ASP A 68 23.63 2.77 14.46
N ASP A 69 24.25 2.50 13.30
CA ASP A 69 23.84 3.02 12.02
C ASP A 69 22.62 2.24 11.50
N GLU A 70 21.73 2.91 10.75
CA GLU A 70 20.63 2.23 10.05
C GLU A 70 21.18 1.27 8.99
N VAL A 71 20.72 0.02 9.00
CA VAL A 71 21.20 -1.06 8.12
C VAL A 71 20.09 -1.55 7.21
N LEU A 72 20.34 -1.58 5.89
CA LEU A 72 19.59 -2.37 4.92
C LEU A 72 20.33 -3.70 4.73
N LEU A 73 19.71 -4.78 5.21
CA LEU A 73 20.21 -6.13 4.97
C LEU A 73 19.84 -6.61 3.57
N THR A 74 20.81 -7.08 2.80
CA THR A 74 20.62 -7.64 1.46
C THR A 74 21.12 -9.07 1.41
N ASN A 75 20.37 -9.96 0.73
CA ASN A 75 20.71 -11.38 0.59
C ASN A 75 20.92 -12.11 1.92
N CYS A 76 20.31 -11.61 2.99
CA CYS A 76 20.44 -12.17 4.33
C CYS A 76 19.43 -13.29 4.55
N ASN A 77 19.93 -14.51 4.70
CA ASN A 77 19.11 -15.68 5.05
C ASN A 77 18.88 -15.80 6.57
N ASP A 78 19.63 -15.04 7.36
CA ASP A 78 19.57 -15.08 8.84
C ASP A 78 18.58 -14.05 9.42
N VAL A 79 17.55 -13.68 8.66
CA VAL A 79 16.56 -12.70 9.10
C VAL A 79 15.84 -13.10 10.40
N TYR A 80 15.82 -14.39 10.73
CA TYR A 80 15.26 -14.92 11.97
C TYR A 80 16.14 -14.67 13.20
N ASN A 81 17.41 -14.27 13.01
CA ASN A 81 18.37 -14.01 14.08
C ASN A 81 18.48 -12.53 14.45
N LEU A 82 17.56 -11.70 13.94
CA LEU A 82 17.51 -10.29 14.28
C LEU A 82 17.06 -10.09 15.72
N THR A 83 17.67 -9.13 16.39
CA THR A 83 17.42 -8.74 17.78
C THR A 83 17.09 -7.25 17.88
N PRO A 84 16.51 -6.78 19.00
CA PRO A 84 16.23 -5.36 19.22
C PRO A 84 17.46 -4.45 19.15
N ASP A 85 18.66 -4.99 19.34
CA ASP A 85 19.93 -4.24 19.28
C ASP A 85 20.37 -3.93 17.85
N ASN A 86 19.69 -4.50 16.84
CA ASN A 86 19.98 -4.22 15.44
C ASN A 86 19.19 -2.99 14.96
N SER A 87 19.89 -1.95 14.54
CA SER A 87 19.30 -0.78 13.90
C SER A 87 18.96 -1.09 12.45
N LEU A 88 17.69 -1.46 12.17
CA LEU A 88 17.24 -1.95 10.88
C LEU A 88 16.40 -0.92 10.14
N TYR A 89 16.88 -0.54 8.94
CA TYR A 89 16.10 0.18 7.94
C TYR A 89 15.16 -0.75 7.16
N GLY A 90 15.64 -1.94 6.82
CA GLY A 90 14.89 -2.94 6.08
C GLY A 90 15.69 -4.20 5.78
N VAL A 91 15.00 -5.19 5.22
CA VAL A 91 15.60 -6.46 4.79
C VAL A 91 15.18 -6.77 3.36
N SER A 92 16.15 -7.17 2.53
CA SER A 92 15.96 -7.77 1.22
C SER A 92 16.66 -9.12 1.20
N SER A 93 15.97 -10.18 0.81
CA SER A 93 16.54 -11.53 0.77
C SER A 93 15.89 -12.37 -0.32
N ASP A 94 16.66 -13.25 -0.94
CA ASP A 94 16.21 -14.20 -1.96
C ASP A 94 15.24 -15.26 -1.40
N ILE A 95 15.19 -15.43 -0.06
CA ILE A 95 14.19 -16.29 0.59
C ILE A 95 12.78 -15.71 0.50
N PHE A 96 12.62 -14.41 0.24
CA PHE A 96 11.32 -13.74 0.15
C PHE A 96 10.69 -13.96 -1.24
N ASN A 97 10.34 -15.20 -1.54
CA ASN A 97 9.61 -15.58 -2.72
C ASN A 97 8.08 -15.53 -2.50
N GLU A 98 7.31 -15.86 -3.52
CA GLU A 98 5.84 -15.83 -3.49
C GLU A 98 5.22 -16.71 -2.38
N ASN A 99 5.92 -17.77 -1.96
CA ASN A 99 5.46 -18.72 -0.94
C ASN A 99 5.99 -18.41 0.47
N PHE A 100 6.79 -17.34 0.61
CA PHE A 100 7.38 -17.00 1.91
C PHE A 100 6.32 -16.54 2.91
N ASP A 101 6.30 -17.14 4.10
CA ASP A 101 5.38 -16.77 5.19
C ASP A 101 5.94 -15.62 6.02
N PHE A 102 5.58 -14.39 5.62
CA PHE A 102 5.96 -13.19 6.35
C PHE A 102 5.34 -13.11 7.76
N MET A 103 4.21 -13.77 8.01
CA MET A 103 3.61 -13.75 9.33
C MET A 103 4.36 -14.68 10.28
N GLU A 104 4.81 -15.85 9.82
CA GLU A 104 5.70 -16.71 10.60
C GLU A 104 7.00 -16.00 10.97
N LEU A 105 7.62 -15.30 10.00
CA LEU A 105 8.79 -14.46 10.28
C LEU A 105 8.50 -13.42 11.36
N LYS A 106 7.39 -12.68 11.25
CA LYS A 106 7.01 -11.67 12.23
C LYS A 106 6.80 -12.24 13.63
N HIS A 107 6.16 -13.40 13.74
CA HIS A 107 5.99 -14.05 15.05
C HIS A 107 7.35 -14.41 15.68
N LYS A 108 8.27 -14.99 14.91
CA LYS A 108 9.62 -15.30 15.39
C LYS A 108 10.41 -14.06 15.80
N LEU A 109 10.34 -13.00 14.99
CA LEU A 109 10.98 -11.72 15.31
C LEU A 109 10.38 -11.09 16.58
N LYS A 110 9.08 -11.22 16.79
CA LYS A 110 8.44 -10.78 18.03
C LYS A 110 8.89 -11.57 19.24
N GLU A 111 8.99 -12.89 19.13
CA GLU A 111 9.54 -13.76 20.17
C GLU A 111 10.98 -13.37 20.56
N SER A 112 11.74 -12.85 19.59
CA SER A 112 13.09 -12.29 19.80
C SER A 112 13.08 -10.87 20.37
N GLY A 113 11.89 -10.30 20.68
CA GLY A 113 11.75 -8.98 21.30
C GLY A 113 11.66 -7.79 20.33
N LEU A 114 11.63 -8.03 19.01
CA LEU A 114 11.44 -6.93 18.05
C LEU A 114 10.00 -6.43 18.02
N ALA A 115 9.83 -5.11 17.93
CA ALA A 115 8.53 -4.50 17.72
C ALA A 115 8.08 -4.66 16.26
N VAL A 116 7.30 -5.70 15.99
CA VAL A 116 6.75 -6.00 14.67
C VAL A 116 5.22 -6.04 14.72
N ASN A 117 4.59 -5.63 13.63
CA ASN A 117 3.14 -5.63 13.53
C ASN A 117 2.62 -7.05 13.25
N THR A 118 2.06 -7.68 14.29
CA THR A 118 1.34 -8.95 14.25
C THR A 118 -0.14 -8.73 14.59
N PHE A 119 -0.99 -9.71 14.28
CA PHE A 119 -2.39 -9.67 14.71
C PHE A 119 -2.48 -10.26 16.10
N GLU A 120 -3.15 -9.55 17.01
CA GLU A 120 -3.35 -9.94 18.40
C GLU A 120 -4.77 -9.63 18.83
N THR A 121 -5.28 -10.44 19.72
CA THR A 121 -6.59 -10.22 20.34
C THR A 121 -6.58 -10.75 21.75
N ASP A 122 -7.20 -10.03 22.68
CA ASP A 122 -7.47 -10.47 24.04
C ASP A 122 -8.74 -11.33 24.12
N MET A 123 -9.57 -11.32 23.05
CA MET A 123 -10.80 -12.10 22.96
C MET A 123 -10.51 -13.52 22.48
N LYS A 124 -11.14 -14.48 23.14
CA LYS A 124 -11.13 -15.88 22.73
C LYS A 124 -12.38 -16.21 21.92
N PHE A 125 -12.33 -17.23 21.08
CA PHE A 125 -13.49 -17.67 20.33
C PHE A 125 -14.66 -18.08 21.23
N SER A 126 -14.38 -18.60 22.44
CA SER A 126 -15.37 -18.93 23.46
C SER A 126 -16.16 -17.75 24.00
N ASP A 127 -15.69 -16.52 23.77
CA ASP A 127 -16.39 -15.30 24.18
C ASP A 127 -17.51 -14.92 23.20
N PHE A 128 -17.53 -15.57 22.02
CA PHE A 128 -18.50 -15.29 20.97
C PHE A 128 -19.77 -16.15 21.12
N LYS A 129 -20.90 -15.58 20.72
CA LYS A 129 -22.17 -16.30 20.64
C LYS A 129 -22.26 -17.03 19.30
N THR A 130 -21.86 -18.26 19.27
CA THR A 130 -21.92 -19.10 18.08
C THR A 130 -23.33 -19.60 17.79
N ASN A 131 -23.60 -19.96 16.53
CA ASN A 131 -24.81 -20.68 16.15
C ASN A 131 -24.79 -22.14 16.67
N SER A 132 -25.87 -22.92 16.38
CA SER A 132 -25.98 -24.33 16.78
C SER A 132 -24.84 -25.23 16.30
N ASP A 133 -24.14 -24.83 15.25
CA ASP A 133 -23.03 -25.58 14.65
C ASP A 133 -21.67 -25.12 15.17
N GLY A 134 -21.63 -24.26 16.19
CA GLY A 134 -20.41 -23.73 16.78
C GLY A 134 -19.67 -22.73 15.88
N MET A 135 -20.38 -22.02 15.03
CA MET A 135 -19.82 -21.07 14.06
C MET A 135 -20.39 -19.67 14.25
N ILE A 136 -19.61 -18.66 13.82
CA ILE A 136 -20.06 -17.28 13.69
C ILE A 136 -20.13 -16.88 12.21
N PRO A 137 -21.09 -16.08 11.79
CA PRO A 137 -21.10 -15.43 10.47
C PRO A 137 -20.03 -14.32 10.44
N VAL A 138 -19.42 -14.17 9.27
CA VAL A 138 -18.40 -13.17 9.02
C VAL A 138 -18.79 -12.35 7.79
N ILE A 139 -19.11 -11.08 8.00
CA ILE A 139 -19.32 -10.10 6.94
C ILE A 139 -17.94 -9.62 6.49
N VAL A 140 -17.64 -9.78 5.21
CA VAL A 140 -16.35 -9.40 4.65
C VAL A 140 -16.50 -8.12 3.84
N GLN A 141 -15.69 -7.11 4.19
CA GLN A 141 -15.74 -5.77 3.61
C GLN A 141 -14.37 -5.37 3.08
N ASP A 142 -14.33 -4.73 1.91
CA ASP A 142 -13.09 -4.09 1.46
C ASP A 142 -12.73 -2.90 2.35
N TYR A 143 -11.50 -2.87 2.83
CA TYR A 143 -11.04 -1.89 3.83
C TYR A 143 -10.96 -0.45 3.32
N LYS A 144 -10.88 -0.25 1.99
CA LYS A 144 -10.79 1.09 1.39
C LYS A 144 -12.14 1.60 0.91
N THR A 145 -12.89 0.76 0.21
CA THR A 145 -14.14 1.15 -0.44
C THR A 145 -15.34 0.97 0.47
N SER A 146 -15.19 0.24 1.58
CA SER A 146 -16.28 -0.20 2.46
C SER A 146 -17.33 -1.05 1.75
N GLN A 147 -17.05 -1.57 0.56
CA GLN A 147 -17.94 -2.47 -0.15
C GLN A 147 -18.02 -3.82 0.57
N VAL A 148 -19.24 -4.30 0.81
CA VAL A 148 -19.43 -5.66 1.31
C VAL A 148 -19.15 -6.65 0.17
N LEU A 149 -18.17 -7.53 0.40
CA LEU A 149 -17.69 -8.46 -0.61
C LEU A 149 -18.41 -9.80 -0.59
N MET A 150 -18.56 -10.37 0.59
CA MET A 150 -19.16 -11.68 0.80
C MET A 150 -19.56 -11.90 2.26
N LEU A 151 -20.28 -12.99 2.52
CA LEU A 151 -20.50 -13.55 3.85
C LEU A 151 -20.00 -14.99 3.86
N ALA A 152 -19.30 -15.35 4.94
CA ALA A 152 -18.82 -16.71 5.19
C ALA A 152 -18.99 -17.07 6.68
N TYR A 153 -18.52 -18.25 7.10
CA TYR A 153 -18.59 -18.71 8.48
C TYR A 153 -17.22 -19.11 8.97
N MET A 154 -16.97 -18.90 10.27
CA MET A 154 -15.78 -19.37 10.98
C MET A 154 -16.18 -20.23 12.18
N ASN A 155 -15.44 -21.32 12.37
CA ASN A 155 -15.32 -22.01 13.65
C ASN A 155 -14.06 -21.51 14.37
N GLU A 156 -13.79 -22.02 15.56
CA GLU A 156 -12.62 -21.62 16.35
C GLU A 156 -11.28 -21.82 15.63
N GLU A 157 -11.13 -22.93 14.91
CA GLU A 157 -9.91 -23.23 14.17
C GLU A 157 -9.67 -22.22 13.03
N ALA A 158 -10.73 -21.88 12.26
CA ALA A 158 -10.67 -20.88 11.21
C ALA A 158 -10.31 -19.49 11.76
N PHE A 159 -10.87 -19.12 12.91
CA PHE A 159 -10.56 -17.87 13.60
C PHE A 159 -9.09 -17.82 14.00
N ASN A 160 -8.59 -18.85 14.70
CA ASN A 160 -7.21 -18.90 15.17
C ASN A 160 -6.20 -18.87 14.01
N LEU A 161 -6.49 -19.58 12.91
CA LEU A 161 -5.65 -19.55 11.70
C LEU A 161 -5.66 -18.16 11.04
N THR A 162 -6.81 -17.49 11.02
CA THR A 162 -6.91 -16.12 10.48
C THR A 162 -6.04 -15.15 11.27
N ILE A 163 -6.08 -15.19 12.60
CA ILE A 163 -5.22 -14.37 13.48
C ILE A 163 -3.75 -14.70 13.24
N LYS A 164 -3.40 -16.00 13.23
CA LYS A 164 -2.01 -16.44 13.05
C LYS A 164 -1.42 -16.03 11.71
N THR A 165 -2.18 -16.20 10.62
CA THR A 165 -1.65 -16.04 9.25
C THR A 165 -1.91 -14.66 8.66
N GLY A 166 -2.87 -13.90 9.21
CA GLY A 166 -3.36 -12.66 8.60
C GLY A 166 -4.10 -12.86 7.27
N ARG A 167 -4.40 -14.12 6.91
CA ARG A 167 -5.18 -14.51 5.74
C ARG A 167 -6.54 -15.00 6.18
N MET A 168 -7.61 -14.53 5.52
CA MET A 168 -8.95 -14.97 5.86
C MET A 168 -9.11 -16.47 5.62
N THR A 169 -9.36 -17.19 6.69
CA THR A 169 -9.68 -18.62 6.71
C THR A 169 -11.11 -18.79 7.18
N TYR A 170 -11.87 -19.59 6.48
CA TYR A 170 -13.27 -19.85 6.75
C TYR A 170 -13.52 -21.33 6.99
N PHE A 171 -14.69 -21.66 7.50
CA PHE A 171 -15.20 -23.03 7.55
C PHE A 171 -16.31 -23.23 6.51
N SER A 172 -16.08 -24.16 5.59
CA SER A 172 -17.05 -24.52 4.56
C SER A 172 -18.07 -25.51 5.13
N ARG A 173 -19.30 -25.06 5.36
CA ARG A 173 -20.39 -25.91 5.89
C ARG A 173 -20.73 -27.07 4.95
N SER A 174 -20.69 -26.86 3.64
CA SER A 174 -21.03 -27.89 2.65
C SER A 174 -19.94 -28.95 2.49
N ARG A 175 -18.68 -28.57 2.65
CA ARG A 175 -17.52 -29.50 2.52
C ARG A 175 -17.04 -30.02 3.87
N ASN A 176 -17.51 -29.39 4.96
CA ASN A 176 -17.08 -29.68 6.32
C ASN A 176 -15.57 -29.60 6.53
N GLU A 177 -14.94 -28.55 5.97
CA GLU A 177 -13.49 -28.36 6.01
C GLU A 177 -13.12 -26.88 6.11
N LEU A 178 -11.88 -26.63 6.56
CA LEU A 178 -11.28 -25.30 6.51
C LEU A 178 -11.05 -24.88 5.06
N TRP A 179 -11.16 -23.59 4.83
CA TRP A 179 -10.96 -22.99 3.53
C TRP A 179 -10.22 -21.65 3.64
N VAL A 180 -8.95 -21.63 3.22
CA VAL A 180 -8.18 -20.39 3.09
C VAL A 180 -8.64 -19.69 1.80
N LYS A 181 -9.15 -18.49 1.94
CA LYS A 181 -9.64 -17.71 0.80
C LYS A 181 -8.48 -17.36 -0.13
N GLY A 182 -8.60 -17.80 -1.38
CA GLY A 182 -7.62 -17.54 -2.42
C GLY A 182 -6.55 -18.62 -2.59
N GLU A 183 -6.51 -19.65 -1.77
CA GLU A 183 -5.50 -20.72 -1.85
C GLU A 183 -5.42 -21.36 -3.24
N THR A 184 -6.55 -21.59 -3.90
CA THR A 184 -6.62 -22.18 -5.24
C THR A 184 -6.61 -21.13 -6.35
N SER A 185 -7.28 -19.98 -6.11
CA SER A 185 -7.52 -18.98 -7.17
C SER A 185 -6.51 -17.83 -7.20
N GLY A 186 -5.66 -17.69 -6.18
CA GLY A 186 -4.81 -16.52 -5.98
C GLY A 186 -5.58 -15.29 -5.46
N HIS A 187 -6.91 -15.35 -5.33
CA HIS A 187 -7.75 -14.23 -4.88
C HIS A 187 -7.81 -14.16 -3.36
N TYR A 188 -6.67 -13.89 -2.73
CA TYR A 188 -6.52 -13.82 -1.28
C TYR A 188 -7.25 -12.65 -0.65
N GLN A 189 -7.59 -12.83 0.63
CA GLN A 189 -8.09 -11.78 1.51
C GLN A 189 -7.13 -11.61 2.69
N PHE A 190 -6.43 -10.46 2.73
CA PHE A 190 -5.52 -10.13 3.83
C PHE A 190 -6.24 -9.27 4.86
N VAL A 191 -6.20 -9.71 6.10
CA VAL A 191 -6.82 -9.02 7.24
C VAL A 191 -6.23 -7.63 7.41
N LYS A 192 -7.12 -6.65 7.65
CA LYS A 192 -6.79 -5.30 8.08
C LYS A 192 -7.35 -5.00 9.47
N GLU A 193 -8.57 -5.47 9.72
CA GLU A 193 -9.27 -5.29 10.99
C GLU A 193 -10.31 -6.39 11.14
N LEU A 194 -10.46 -6.93 12.34
CA LEU A 194 -11.56 -7.82 12.71
C LEU A 194 -12.28 -7.16 13.89
N SER A 195 -13.59 -7.05 13.81
CA SER A 195 -14.44 -6.46 14.85
C SER A 195 -15.65 -7.36 15.09
N MET A 196 -16.06 -7.49 16.34
CA MET A 196 -17.32 -8.13 16.68
C MET A 196 -18.40 -7.06 16.80
N ASP A 197 -19.64 -7.46 16.56
CA ASP A 197 -20.80 -6.61 16.83
C ASP A 197 -21.09 -6.51 18.35
N CYS A 198 -22.13 -5.76 18.69
CA CYS A 198 -22.41 -5.38 20.09
C CYS A 198 -22.82 -6.55 20.99
N ASP A 199 -23.30 -7.64 20.44
CA ASP A 199 -23.73 -8.82 21.19
C ASP A 199 -22.91 -10.08 20.89
N LEU A 200 -21.80 -9.90 20.16
CA LEU A 200 -20.74 -10.90 19.91
C LEU A 200 -21.22 -12.13 19.13
N ASP A 201 -22.17 -11.96 18.22
CA ASP A 201 -22.69 -13.05 17.38
C ASP A 201 -22.31 -12.93 15.90
N THR A 202 -21.76 -11.77 15.46
CA THR A 202 -21.38 -11.50 14.08
C THR A 202 -20.03 -10.77 14.01
N MET A 203 -19.16 -11.25 13.12
CA MET A 203 -17.87 -10.60 12.87
C MET A 203 -17.91 -9.76 11.60
N LEU A 204 -17.34 -8.54 11.66
CA LEU A 204 -16.98 -7.73 10.52
C LEU A 204 -15.47 -7.85 10.25
N ALA A 205 -15.11 -8.38 9.09
CA ALA A 205 -13.73 -8.45 8.63
C ALA A 205 -13.46 -7.42 7.55
N LYS A 206 -12.65 -6.41 7.84
CA LYS A 206 -12.12 -5.48 6.83
C LYS A 206 -10.85 -6.09 6.24
N VAL A 207 -10.84 -6.30 4.93
CA VAL A 207 -9.77 -7.01 4.23
C VAL A 207 -9.24 -6.23 3.04
N ARG A 208 -7.97 -6.49 2.69
CA ARG A 208 -7.45 -6.19 1.36
C ARG A 208 -7.76 -7.38 0.46
N GLN A 209 -8.70 -7.20 -0.47
CA GLN A 209 -9.01 -8.20 -1.49
C GLN A 209 -7.98 -8.16 -2.61
N ILE A 210 -7.47 -9.33 -3.03
CA ILE A 210 -6.71 -9.51 -4.26
C ILE A 210 -7.61 -10.16 -5.30
N GLY A 211 -7.69 -9.57 -6.50
CA GLY A 211 -8.61 -10.03 -7.53
C GLY A 211 -10.08 -9.93 -7.09
N VAL A 212 -10.94 -10.75 -7.65
CA VAL A 212 -12.39 -10.74 -7.36
C VAL A 212 -12.76 -11.69 -6.22
N PRO A 213 -13.66 -11.30 -5.30
CA PRO A 213 -14.06 -12.15 -4.18
C PRO A 213 -14.95 -13.31 -4.60
N CYS A 214 -15.77 -13.12 -5.62
CA CYS A 214 -16.76 -14.10 -6.04
C CYS A 214 -16.19 -15.11 -7.05
N HIS A 215 -16.57 -16.38 -6.92
CA HIS A 215 -16.20 -17.45 -7.87
C HIS A 215 -16.80 -17.26 -9.28
N THR A 216 -17.82 -16.42 -9.41
CA THR A 216 -18.42 -16.07 -10.70
C THR A 216 -17.66 -14.97 -11.43
N GLY A 217 -16.65 -14.38 -10.82
CA GLY A 217 -15.89 -13.23 -11.36
C GLY A 217 -16.51 -11.86 -11.01
N ALA A 218 -17.54 -11.81 -10.17
CA ALA A 218 -18.15 -10.55 -9.73
C ALA A 218 -17.35 -9.90 -8.58
N ASP A 219 -17.37 -8.56 -8.51
CA ASP A 219 -16.71 -7.75 -7.49
C ASP A 219 -17.32 -7.87 -6.08
N THR A 220 -18.45 -8.54 -5.97
CA THR A 220 -19.14 -8.87 -4.71
C THR A 220 -19.99 -10.10 -4.92
N CYS A 221 -20.31 -10.84 -3.85
CA CYS A 221 -21.29 -11.91 -3.90
C CYS A 221 -22.73 -11.41 -3.88
N PHE A 222 -22.95 -10.11 -3.60
CA PHE A 222 -24.27 -9.50 -3.46
C PHE A 222 -24.72 -8.77 -4.74
N PHE A 223 -24.80 -9.50 -5.85
CA PHE A 223 -25.21 -8.95 -7.15
C PHE A 223 -26.63 -9.33 -7.59
N ASN A 224 -27.31 -10.23 -6.87
CA ASN A 224 -28.69 -10.61 -7.13
C ASN A 224 -29.67 -9.73 -6.32
N ASN A 225 -30.26 -8.74 -6.96
CA ASN A 225 -31.22 -7.86 -6.29
C ASN A 225 -32.57 -8.56 -6.10
N LEU A 226 -33.03 -8.70 -4.86
CA LEU A 226 -34.41 -9.15 -4.57
C LEU A 226 -35.40 -8.02 -4.75
N VAL A 227 -35.03 -6.82 -4.28
CA VAL A 227 -35.85 -5.59 -4.45
C VAL A 227 -34.86 -4.46 -4.77
N LYS A 228 -35.17 -3.67 -5.78
CA LYS A 228 -34.41 -2.46 -6.12
C LYS A 228 -35.38 -1.32 -6.39
N LYS A 229 -35.30 -0.26 -5.60
CA LYS A 229 -35.95 1.01 -5.89
C LYS A 229 -35.00 1.83 -6.75
N GLU A 230 -35.53 2.64 -7.64
CA GLU A 230 -34.71 3.62 -8.36
C GLU A 230 -34.21 4.68 -7.37
N TYR A 231 -32.90 4.89 -7.37
CA TYR A 231 -32.21 5.88 -6.56
C TYR A 231 -30.90 6.28 -7.23
N ASP A 232 -30.42 7.47 -6.90
CA ASP A 232 -29.06 7.87 -7.29
C ASP A 232 -28.03 7.00 -6.53
N ASN A 233 -27.35 6.13 -7.27
CA ASN A 233 -26.33 5.22 -6.73
C ASN A 233 -24.90 5.76 -6.92
N THR A 234 -24.76 7.02 -7.29
CA THR A 234 -23.45 7.66 -7.42
C THR A 234 -22.74 7.67 -6.08
N ASN A 235 -21.60 7.00 -6.01
CA ASN A 235 -20.71 7.10 -4.86
C ASN A 235 -19.77 8.30 -5.05
N PRO A 236 -19.95 9.40 -4.30
CA PRO A 236 -19.16 10.63 -4.52
C PRO A 236 -17.65 10.41 -4.39
N ILE A 237 -17.23 9.51 -3.51
CA ILE A 237 -15.79 9.22 -3.28
C ILE A 237 -15.24 8.37 -4.43
N LYS A 238 -16.02 7.40 -4.90
CA LYS A 238 -15.60 6.49 -5.99
C LYS A 238 -15.48 7.21 -7.34
N VAL A 239 -16.29 8.22 -7.60
CA VAL A 239 -16.25 9.00 -8.84
C VAL A 239 -14.85 9.52 -9.15
N PHE A 240 -14.11 10.00 -8.15
CA PHE A 240 -12.74 10.49 -8.34
C PHE A 240 -11.79 9.39 -8.82
N GLU A 241 -11.90 8.19 -8.26
CA GLU A 241 -11.07 7.05 -8.67
C GLU A 241 -11.48 6.54 -10.05
N ASP A 242 -12.78 6.43 -10.33
CA ASP A 242 -13.31 5.95 -11.60
C ASP A 242 -12.90 6.87 -12.75
N VAL A 243 -13.04 8.19 -12.61
CA VAL A 243 -12.62 9.18 -13.62
C VAL A 243 -11.10 9.14 -13.81
N TYR A 244 -10.33 9.07 -12.73
CA TYR A 244 -8.88 8.97 -12.80
C TYR A 244 -8.41 7.71 -13.53
N ASN A 245 -9.04 6.57 -13.28
CA ASN A 245 -8.75 5.32 -13.98
C ASN A 245 -9.06 5.41 -15.50
N VAL A 246 -10.14 6.09 -15.87
CA VAL A 246 -10.43 6.36 -17.29
C VAL A 246 -9.32 7.22 -17.92
N ILE A 247 -8.84 8.24 -17.22
CA ILE A 247 -7.74 9.11 -17.69
C ILE A 247 -6.44 8.31 -17.87
N LEU A 248 -6.10 7.44 -16.88
CA LEU A 248 -4.94 6.55 -16.98
C LEU A 248 -5.06 5.57 -18.15
N ASP A 249 -6.27 5.00 -18.36
CA ASP A 249 -6.52 4.13 -19.51
C ASP A 249 -6.33 4.88 -20.83
N ARG A 250 -6.83 6.10 -20.95
CA ARG A 250 -6.63 6.93 -22.16
C ARG A 250 -5.16 7.26 -22.41
N LYS A 251 -4.36 7.44 -21.36
CA LYS A 251 -2.91 7.64 -21.50
C LYS A 251 -2.21 6.39 -22.02
N LYS A 252 -2.62 5.21 -21.53
CA LYS A 252 -2.03 3.92 -21.92
C LYS A 252 -2.54 3.40 -23.25
N ASN A 253 -3.84 3.55 -23.49
CA ASN A 253 -4.58 3.07 -24.65
C ASN A 253 -5.27 4.24 -25.35
N PRO A 254 -4.55 5.03 -26.19
CA PRO A 254 -5.10 6.19 -26.85
C PRO A 254 -6.32 5.85 -27.71
N LYS A 255 -7.34 6.73 -27.67
CA LYS A 255 -8.57 6.60 -28.46
C LYS A 255 -8.73 7.82 -29.34
N GLU A 256 -8.97 7.61 -30.63
CA GLU A 256 -9.20 8.67 -31.62
C GLU A 256 -10.38 9.58 -31.18
N GLY A 257 -10.21 10.89 -31.32
CA GLY A 257 -11.21 11.88 -30.93
C GLY A 257 -11.30 12.14 -29.41
N SER A 258 -10.46 11.51 -28.60
CA SER A 258 -10.45 11.71 -27.15
C SER A 258 -9.81 13.05 -26.77
N TYR A 259 -10.55 13.89 -26.04
CA TYR A 259 -10.03 15.13 -25.47
C TYR A 259 -8.88 14.89 -24.50
N THR A 260 -8.97 13.81 -23.69
CA THR A 260 -7.89 13.42 -22.78
C THR A 260 -6.58 13.14 -23.53
N ASN A 261 -6.67 12.41 -24.66
CA ASN A 261 -5.50 12.12 -25.48
C ASN A 261 -4.93 13.40 -26.12
N TYR A 262 -5.80 14.29 -26.61
CA TYR A 262 -5.37 15.60 -27.10
C TYR A 262 -4.55 16.37 -26.05
N LEU A 263 -4.93 16.35 -24.77
CA LEU A 263 -4.17 17.01 -23.71
C LEU A 263 -2.79 16.38 -23.51
N PHE A 264 -2.70 15.05 -23.51
CA PHE A 264 -1.41 14.34 -23.41
C PHE A 264 -0.52 14.61 -24.63
N ASP A 265 -1.08 14.59 -25.83
CA ASP A 265 -0.34 14.85 -27.07
C ASP A 265 0.22 16.29 -27.14
N LYS A 266 -0.52 17.26 -26.61
CA LYS A 266 -0.06 18.65 -26.51
C LYS A 266 0.92 18.90 -25.36
N GLY A 267 1.04 17.94 -24.44
CA GLY A 267 2.01 17.92 -23.37
C GLY A 267 1.68 18.84 -22.19
N ILE A 268 2.65 18.90 -21.28
CA ILE A 268 2.50 19.48 -19.94
C ILE A 268 2.04 20.95 -19.98
N ASP A 269 2.54 21.76 -20.90
CA ASP A 269 2.22 23.19 -20.98
C ASP A 269 0.72 23.40 -21.28
N LYS A 270 0.14 22.57 -22.15
CA LYS A 270 -1.29 22.61 -22.45
C LYS A 270 -2.13 22.19 -21.24
N ILE A 271 -1.70 21.16 -20.52
CA ILE A 271 -2.37 20.67 -19.30
C ILE A 271 -2.34 21.77 -18.24
N LEU A 272 -1.17 22.38 -17.97
CA LEU A 272 -1.03 23.45 -16.99
C LEU A 272 -1.83 24.70 -17.37
N LYS A 273 -1.87 25.05 -18.67
CA LYS A 273 -2.70 26.14 -19.18
C LYS A 273 -4.17 25.89 -18.81
N LYS A 274 -4.70 24.67 -19.03
CA LYS A 274 -6.10 24.33 -18.69
C LYS A 274 -6.35 24.38 -17.18
N VAL A 275 -5.47 23.84 -16.36
CA VAL A 275 -5.59 23.95 -14.89
C VAL A 275 -5.69 25.43 -14.45
N GLY A 276 -4.88 26.31 -15.02
CA GLY A 276 -4.91 27.75 -14.71
C GLY A 276 -6.18 28.45 -15.22
N GLU A 277 -6.67 28.09 -16.42
CA GLU A 277 -7.93 28.61 -16.99
C GLU A 277 -9.10 28.27 -16.07
N GLU A 278 -9.30 26.97 -15.74
CA GLU A 278 -10.42 26.51 -14.91
C GLU A 278 -10.36 27.10 -13.48
N ALA A 279 -9.16 27.21 -12.90
CA ALA A 279 -9.00 27.88 -11.60
C ALA A 279 -9.46 29.36 -11.63
N THR A 280 -9.21 30.04 -12.75
CA THR A 280 -9.65 31.44 -12.94
C THR A 280 -11.16 31.49 -13.15
N GLU A 281 -11.73 30.58 -13.90
CA GLU A 281 -13.18 30.47 -14.17
C GLU A 281 -13.96 30.19 -12.90
N ILE A 282 -13.43 29.35 -11.95
CA ILE A 282 -14.01 29.20 -10.61
C ILE A 282 -14.10 30.54 -9.87
N VAL A 283 -13.06 31.36 -9.93
CA VAL A 283 -13.05 32.68 -9.25
C VAL A 283 -14.11 33.62 -9.83
N ILE A 284 -14.29 33.57 -11.14
CA ILE A 284 -15.31 34.39 -11.85
C ILE A 284 -16.71 33.86 -11.50
N ALA A 285 -16.94 32.56 -11.66
CA ALA A 285 -18.21 31.90 -11.38
C ALA A 285 -18.67 32.12 -9.91
N ALA A 286 -17.72 32.11 -8.96
CA ALA A 286 -18.02 32.33 -7.55
C ALA A 286 -18.55 33.74 -7.23
N LYS A 287 -18.48 34.70 -8.18
CA LYS A 287 -19.09 36.03 -8.07
C LYS A 287 -20.53 36.06 -8.59
N ASN A 288 -20.94 35.06 -9.34
CA ASN A 288 -22.30 34.96 -9.86
C ASN A 288 -23.25 34.37 -8.80
N PRO A 289 -24.54 34.80 -8.80
CA PRO A 289 -25.49 34.27 -7.82
C PRO A 289 -25.92 32.81 -8.10
N ASP A 290 -25.68 32.31 -9.32
CA ASP A 290 -26.05 30.93 -9.69
C ASP A 290 -24.93 29.95 -9.29
N PRO A 291 -25.17 29.04 -8.34
CA PRO A 291 -24.18 28.06 -7.92
C PRO A 291 -23.90 26.97 -9.00
N GLN A 292 -24.69 26.91 -10.07
CA GLN A 292 -24.48 25.91 -11.13
C GLN A 292 -23.18 26.15 -11.89
N GLU A 293 -22.83 27.41 -12.18
CA GLU A 293 -21.56 27.74 -12.84
C GLU A 293 -20.36 27.30 -12.01
N VAL A 294 -20.35 27.62 -10.72
CA VAL A 294 -19.28 27.18 -9.81
C VAL A 294 -19.10 25.65 -9.81
N LYS A 295 -20.21 24.91 -9.85
CA LYS A 295 -20.20 23.45 -9.91
C LYS A 295 -19.53 22.94 -11.20
N TYR A 296 -19.83 23.55 -12.34
CA TYR A 296 -19.23 23.17 -13.62
C TYR A 296 -17.71 23.44 -13.62
N GLU A 297 -17.31 24.65 -13.24
CA GLU A 297 -15.90 25.05 -13.24
C GLU A 297 -15.07 24.24 -12.25
N ILE A 298 -15.60 23.91 -11.06
CA ILE A 298 -14.92 23.01 -10.11
C ILE A 298 -14.78 21.60 -10.70
N SER A 299 -15.78 21.10 -11.42
CA SER A 299 -15.71 19.78 -12.05
C SER A 299 -14.63 19.72 -13.15
N ASP A 300 -14.56 20.76 -13.99
CA ASP A 300 -13.58 20.87 -15.04
C ASP A 300 -12.16 21.07 -14.48
N PHE A 301 -12.02 21.89 -13.45
CA PHE A 301 -10.77 22.01 -12.72
C PHE A 301 -10.27 20.68 -12.17
N LEU A 302 -11.13 19.94 -11.46
CA LEU A 302 -10.78 18.62 -10.91
C LEU A 302 -10.40 17.62 -12.01
N TYR A 303 -11.10 17.65 -13.14
CA TYR A 303 -10.76 16.81 -14.30
C TYR A 303 -9.36 17.13 -14.83
N HIS A 304 -9.02 18.41 -15.05
CA HIS A 304 -7.71 18.81 -15.55
C HIS A 304 -6.58 18.57 -14.53
N VAL A 305 -6.88 18.71 -13.24
CA VAL A 305 -5.96 18.29 -12.14
C VAL A 305 -5.69 16.79 -12.20
N MET A 306 -6.71 15.93 -12.44
CA MET A 306 -6.51 14.50 -12.61
C MET A 306 -5.66 14.15 -13.83
N VAL A 307 -5.79 14.90 -14.95
CA VAL A 307 -4.91 14.73 -16.11
C VAL A 307 -3.47 15.10 -15.75
N LEU A 308 -3.27 16.19 -15.00
CA LEU A 308 -1.94 16.57 -14.49
C LEU A 308 -1.36 15.51 -13.56
N MET A 309 -2.18 14.96 -12.65
CA MET A 309 -1.77 13.87 -11.77
C MET A 309 -1.29 12.66 -12.57
N ALA A 310 -2.05 12.26 -13.60
CA ALA A 310 -1.68 11.15 -14.48
C ALA A 310 -0.39 11.43 -15.26
N GLU A 311 -0.18 12.68 -15.68
CA GLU A 311 1.06 13.09 -16.37
C GLU A 311 2.27 13.02 -15.45
N LYS A 312 2.12 13.40 -14.17
CA LYS A 312 3.19 13.38 -13.16
C LYS A 312 3.32 12.06 -12.40
N GLY A 313 2.44 11.09 -12.63
CA GLY A 313 2.44 9.82 -11.91
C GLY A 313 2.02 9.93 -10.44
N VAL A 314 1.24 10.96 -10.08
CA VAL A 314 0.75 11.19 -8.72
C VAL A 314 -0.63 10.57 -8.56
N THR A 315 -0.86 9.82 -7.48
CA THR A 315 -2.10 9.10 -7.21
C THR A 315 -3.01 9.82 -6.20
N TRP A 316 -4.31 9.52 -6.24
CA TRP A 316 -5.24 9.98 -5.19
C TRP A 316 -4.81 9.55 -3.78
N LYS A 317 -4.21 8.37 -3.65
CA LYS A 317 -3.70 7.89 -2.35
C LYS A 317 -2.64 8.84 -1.77
N GLU A 318 -1.76 9.37 -2.61
CA GLU A 318 -0.71 10.31 -2.18
C GLU A 318 -1.31 11.67 -1.84
N ILE A 319 -2.22 12.19 -2.68
CA ILE A 319 -2.90 13.46 -2.44
C ILE A 319 -3.73 13.41 -1.15
N THR A 320 -4.54 12.37 -0.96
CA THR A 320 -5.39 12.25 0.24
C THR A 320 -4.58 12.01 1.50
N LYS A 321 -3.44 11.29 1.41
CA LYS A 321 -2.51 11.14 2.53
C LYS A 321 -1.90 12.48 2.95
N GLU A 322 -1.54 13.32 1.99
CA GLU A 322 -1.02 14.66 2.30
C GLU A 322 -2.11 15.57 2.85
N LEU A 323 -3.29 15.53 2.27
CA LEU A 323 -4.44 16.32 2.73
C LEU A 323 -4.86 15.94 4.16
N SER A 324 -4.80 14.65 4.52
CA SER A 324 -5.18 14.16 5.87
C SER A 324 -4.25 14.63 6.99
N ARG A 325 -3.09 15.23 6.64
CA ARG A 325 -2.14 15.79 7.60
C ARG A 325 -2.37 17.28 7.90
N ARG A 326 -3.32 17.91 7.21
CA ARG A 326 -3.68 19.33 7.37
C ARG A 326 -4.88 19.49 8.28
#